data_184588a6b3c898ad59adced9cf2cfe7e
#
_entry.id   184588a6b3c898ad59adced9cf2cfe7e
#
_cell.length_a   1.000
_cell.length_b   1.000
_cell.length_c   1.000
_cell.angle_alpha   90.00
_cell.angle_beta   90.00
_cell.angle_gamma   90.00
#
_symmetry.space_group_name_H-M   'P 1'
#
loop_
_entity.id
_entity.type
_entity.pdbx_description
1 polymer ?
#
loop_
_entity_poly.entity_id
_entity_poly.type
_entity_poly.pdbx_seq_one_letter_code
_entity_poly.pdbx_strand_id
1 'polypeptide(L)'
;MPSKFSSHSNSMSHSILKRRNFYVFLILISLPIFMFVFSIKYQGINVHEITKPSWFEFIVQDFHSKSKIKIGLVNINPRSMDEKLDAYRSRVDIVPIHFDHVDENLKWNDFFPEWIDEEEKVHKPKCPNMPMPTLKNYKDIDVLVAKVPCGEQSMEEKGIRDVFRLQVNLVVANLAVEAKWLQKLESDHRNMYVVFVGTCAPMIEIFRCDDLLMHQSDYWVYKPDLKRLKQKILMPVGSCQISPGYAQT
;
A
#
# COMPACT_ATOMS: atom_id res chain seq x y z
N MET A 1 92.49 35.59 23.00
CA MET A 1 91.34 35.38 23.89
C MET A 1 90.22 34.92 22.99
N PRO A 2 89.81 33.67 23.07
CA PRO A 2 88.65 33.15 22.26
C PRO A 2 87.36 33.24 23.00
N SER A 3 86.31 33.76 22.39
CA SER A 3 84.96 33.88 22.85
C SER A 3 84.26 32.54 22.66
N LYS A 4 83.64 32.02 23.77
CA LYS A 4 82.81 30.87 23.79
C LYS A 4 81.41 31.18 23.13
N PHE A 5 81.14 30.49 22.05
CA PHE A 5 79.77 30.44 21.49
C PHE A 5 78.98 29.29 22.16
N SER A 6 77.97 29.64 22.91
CA SER A 6 77.08 28.71 23.59
C SER A 6 76.05 28.14 22.62
N SER A 7 76.04 26.82 22.44
CA SER A 7 75.00 26.05 21.67
C SER A 7 73.86 25.80 22.59
N HIS A 8 72.79 26.57 22.37
CA HIS A 8 71.53 26.36 23.06
C HIS A 8 70.37 26.42 22.04
N SER A 9 70.15 25.37 21.27
CA SER A 9 68.96 25.34 20.38
C SER A 9 68.47 23.96 19.93
N ASN A 10 68.66 22.87 20.67
CA ASN A 10 68.17 21.55 20.22
C ASN A 10 67.16 20.83 21.14
N SER A 11 66.74 21.47 22.26
CA SER A 11 65.81 20.81 23.22
C SER A 11 64.32 21.08 22.93
N MET A 12 63.98 22.15 22.23
CA MET A 12 62.59 22.58 22.07
C MET A 12 61.86 21.88 20.90
N SER A 13 62.59 21.42 19.90
CA SER A 13 62.03 20.74 18.73
C SER A 13 61.53 19.32 19.02
N HIS A 14 62.20 18.59 19.90
CA HIS A 14 61.85 17.20 20.24
C HIS A 14 60.58 17.05 21.07
N SER A 15 60.24 18.03 21.88
CA SER A 15 59.01 17.99 22.72
C SER A 15 57.75 18.27 21.88
N ILE A 16 57.88 19.16 20.90
CA ILE A 16 56.75 19.49 19.98
C ILE A 16 56.45 18.32 19.04
N LEU A 17 57.51 17.63 18.55
CA LEU A 17 57.33 16.44 17.69
C LEU A 17 56.70 15.28 18.45
N LYS A 18 57.10 15.03 19.70
CA LYS A 18 56.49 14.00 20.53
C LYS A 18 55.01 14.29 20.83
N ARG A 19 54.63 15.54 21.11
CA ARG A 19 53.24 15.94 21.31
C ARG A 19 52.43 15.76 20.02
N ARG A 20 52.93 16.15 18.87
CA ARG A 20 52.24 15.98 17.59
C ARG A 20 52.01 14.52 17.26
N ASN A 21 52.99 13.66 17.45
CA ASN A 21 52.84 12.22 17.23
C ASN A 21 51.85 11.58 18.22
N PHE A 22 51.80 12.05 19.45
CA PHE A 22 50.84 11.58 20.44
C PHE A 22 49.38 11.92 20.05
N TYR A 23 49.12 13.12 19.55
CA TYR A 23 47.78 13.49 19.06
C TYR A 23 47.39 12.73 17.80
N VAL A 24 48.32 12.52 16.87
CA VAL A 24 48.08 11.70 15.68
C VAL A 24 47.75 10.27 16.08
N PHE A 25 48.44 9.71 17.07
CA PHE A 25 48.16 8.36 17.58
C PHE A 25 46.78 8.27 18.27
N LEU A 26 46.40 9.28 19.05
CA LEU A 26 45.07 9.35 19.64
C LEU A 26 43.94 9.43 18.58
N ILE A 27 44.16 10.21 17.51
CA ILE A 27 43.17 10.30 16.41
C ILE A 27 43.07 8.98 15.68
N LEU A 28 44.19 8.30 15.40
CA LEU A 28 44.22 7.02 14.71
C LEU A 28 43.53 5.88 15.50
N ILE A 29 43.50 5.96 16.82
CA ILE A 29 42.82 5.00 17.67
C ILE A 29 41.34 5.38 17.87
N SER A 30 41.03 6.67 18.07
CA SER A 30 39.68 7.13 18.32
C SER A 30 38.79 7.04 17.08
N LEU A 31 39.34 7.22 15.88
CA LEU A 31 38.58 7.17 14.64
C LEU A 31 37.96 5.78 14.35
N PRO A 32 38.71 4.66 14.43
CA PRO A 32 38.13 3.34 14.26
C PRO A 32 37.14 2.97 15.39
N ILE A 33 37.40 3.39 16.63
CA ILE A 33 36.48 3.16 17.74
C ILE A 33 35.18 3.93 17.50
N PHE A 34 35.27 5.18 17.08
CA PHE A 34 34.09 5.99 16.74
C PHE A 34 33.31 5.37 15.58
N MET A 35 33.98 4.94 14.50
CA MET A 35 33.36 4.25 13.38
C MET A 35 32.74 2.92 13.79
N PHE A 36 33.37 2.17 14.68
CA PHE A 36 32.84 0.92 15.21
C PHE A 36 31.59 1.15 16.08
N VAL A 37 31.61 2.12 16.96
CA VAL A 37 30.43 2.50 17.78
C VAL A 37 29.31 3.05 16.92
N PHE A 38 29.65 3.82 15.87
CA PHE A 38 28.68 4.33 14.91
C PHE A 38 28.09 3.21 14.07
N SER A 39 28.90 2.24 13.62
CA SER A 39 28.41 1.02 12.94
C SER A 39 27.50 0.19 13.80
N ILE A 40 27.83 0.00 15.09
CA ILE A 40 26.94 -0.74 16.02
C ILE A 40 25.63 0.01 16.22
N LYS A 41 25.66 1.33 16.37
CA LYS A 41 24.41 2.14 16.41
C LYS A 41 23.61 2.06 15.11
N TYR A 42 24.26 2.06 13.97
CA TYR A 42 23.57 1.92 12.66
C TYR A 42 23.08 0.50 12.42
N GLN A 43 23.79 -0.54 12.86
CA GLN A 43 23.32 -1.93 12.78
C GLN A 43 22.22 -2.25 13.81
N GLY A 44 22.22 -1.56 14.97
CA GLY A 44 21.17 -1.69 15.98
C GLY A 44 19.84 -1.04 15.60
N ILE A 45 19.79 -0.24 14.49
CA ILE A 45 18.56 0.35 13.98
C ILE A 45 17.81 -0.60 13.02
N ASN A 46 18.41 -1.72 12.64
CA ASN A 46 17.73 -2.84 11.96
C ASN A 46 17.16 -3.89 12.94
N VAL A 47 16.70 -3.50 14.10
CA VAL A 47 15.60 -4.21 14.74
C VAL A 47 14.42 -3.99 13.80
N HIS A 48 14.00 -5.04 13.13
CA HIS A 48 12.68 -5.18 12.55
C HIS A 48 11.69 -4.92 13.71
N GLU A 49 11.51 -3.67 14.03
CA GLU A 49 10.33 -3.23 14.73
C GLU A 49 9.23 -3.63 13.75
N ILE A 50 8.50 -4.70 14.08
CA ILE A 50 7.26 -5.07 13.42
C ILE A 50 6.37 -3.87 13.68
N THR A 51 6.51 -2.84 12.85
CA THR A 51 5.75 -1.61 12.96
C THR A 51 4.33 -2.02 12.68
N LYS A 52 3.56 -2.10 13.76
CA LYS A 52 2.11 -2.32 13.70
C LYS A 52 1.55 -1.40 12.64
N PRO A 53 0.77 -1.90 11.68
CA PRO A 53 0.26 -1.03 10.64
C PRO A 53 -0.62 0.03 11.28
N SER A 54 -0.22 1.30 11.17
CA SER A 54 -0.92 2.43 11.80
C SER A 54 -2.38 2.53 11.34
N TRP A 55 -2.68 2.09 10.12
CA TRP A 55 -4.05 2.02 9.62
C TRP A 55 -4.93 1.07 10.43
N PHE A 56 -4.38 -0.06 10.94
CA PHE A 56 -5.16 -1.01 11.71
C PHE A 56 -5.50 -0.45 13.09
N GLU A 57 -4.56 0.23 13.75
CA GLU A 57 -4.82 0.90 15.03
C GLU A 57 -5.89 1.99 14.90
N PHE A 58 -5.91 2.68 13.76
CA PHE A 58 -6.92 3.69 13.44
C PHE A 58 -8.33 3.10 13.32
N ILE A 59 -8.50 1.97 12.61
CA ILE A 59 -9.83 1.40 12.35
C ILE A 59 -10.31 0.46 13.46
N VAL A 60 -9.41 -0.17 14.23
CA VAL A 60 -9.77 -1.19 15.24
C VAL A 60 -10.68 -0.63 16.33
N GLN A 61 -10.64 0.67 16.56
CA GLN A 61 -11.48 1.37 17.53
C GLN A 61 -12.97 1.24 17.22
N ASP A 62 -13.35 1.16 15.96
CA ASP A 62 -14.73 1.03 15.53
C ASP A 62 -15.29 -0.41 15.65
N PHE A 63 -14.42 -1.37 16.00
CA PHE A 63 -14.76 -2.79 16.11
C PHE A 63 -14.67 -3.33 17.54
N HIS A 64 -14.83 -2.47 18.56
CA HIS A 64 -14.73 -2.88 19.98
C HIS A 64 -15.72 -4.00 20.37
N SER A 65 -16.90 -4.01 19.76
CA SER A 65 -17.94 -5.00 20.05
C SER A 65 -17.72 -6.36 19.35
N LYS A 66 -16.77 -6.45 18.41
CA LYS A 66 -16.48 -7.69 17.69
C LYS A 66 -15.37 -8.49 18.35
N SER A 67 -15.60 -9.79 18.50
CA SER A 67 -14.58 -10.74 18.95
C SER A 67 -13.46 -10.91 17.91
N LYS A 68 -13.82 -10.95 16.62
CA LYS A 68 -12.88 -11.04 15.49
C LYS A 68 -13.28 -10.10 14.34
N ILE A 69 -12.29 -9.48 13.74
CA ILE A 69 -12.42 -8.62 12.55
C ILE A 69 -11.99 -9.44 11.34
N LYS A 70 -12.88 -9.62 10.36
CA LYS A 70 -12.58 -10.30 9.10
C LYS A 70 -11.96 -9.33 8.10
N ILE A 71 -10.74 -9.63 7.69
CA ILE A 71 -9.96 -8.84 6.72
C ILE A 71 -9.85 -9.60 5.41
N GLY A 72 -10.49 -9.08 4.35
CA GLY A 72 -10.35 -9.59 2.99
C GLY A 72 -9.09 -9.03 2.32
N LEU A 73 -8.24 -9.89 1.78
CA LEU A 73 -7.04 -9.50 1.06
C LEU A 73 -7.22 -9.61 -0.44
N VAL A 74 -7.09 -8.51 -1.16
CA VAL A 74 -7.19 -8.44 -2.63
C VAL A 74 -5.82 -8.11 -3.22
N ASN A 75 -5.30 -9.00 -4.08
CA ASN A 75 -3.99 -8.83 -4.72
C ASN A 75 -2.84 -8.64 -3.70
N ILE A 76 -2.91 -9.32 -2.58
CA ILE A 76 -1.87 -9.29 -1.52
C ILE A 76 -1.51 -10.73 -1.14
N ASN A 77 -0.21 -10.98 -0.95
CA ASN A 77 0.24 -12.25 -0.40
C ASN A 77 -0.18 -12.36 1.07
N PRO A 78 -0.99 -13.37 1.46
CA PRO A 78 -1.47 -13.52 2.83
C PRO A 78 -0.35 -13.57 3.86
N ARG A 79 0.78 -14.23 3.56
CA ARG A 79 1.92 -14.37 4.49
C ARG A 79 2.50 -13.02 4.89
N SER A 80 2.64 -12.10 3.94
CA SER A 80 3.19 -10.77 4.22
C SER A 80 2.27 -9.92 5.11
N MET A 81 0.96 -10.17 5.05
CA MET A 81 -0.01 -9.47 5.90
C MET A 81 -0.11 -10.13 7.28
N ASP A 82 -0.01 -11.46 7.35
CA ASP A 82 0.03 -12.23 8.60
C ASP A 82 1.17 -11.75 9.50
N GLU A 83 2.38 -11.57 8.94
CA GLU A 83 3.53 -11.03 9.66
C GLU A 83 3.27 -9.63 10.22
N LYS A 84 2.64 -8.75 9.42
CA LYS A 84 2.32 -7.39 9.84
C LYS A 84 1.24 -7.31 10.93
N LEU A 85 0.31 -8.26 10.94
CA LEU A 85 -0.82 -8.32 11.87
C LEU A 85 -0.63 -9.34 12.99
N ASP A 86 0.57 -9.93 13.15
CA ASP A 86 0.84 -10.99 14.14
C ASP A 86 0.45 -10.57 15.55
N ALA A 87 0.72 -9.32 15.93
CA ALA A 87 0.33 -8.78 17.24
C ALA A 87 -1.20 -8.77 17.49
N TYR A 88 -2.00 -8.90 16.44
CA TYR A 88 -3.47 -8.88 16.49
C TYR A 88 -4.11 -10.21 16.09
N ARG A 89 -3.33 -11.28 15.94
CA ARG A 89 -3.75 -12.60 15.43
C ARG A 89 -4.99 -13.15 16.17
N SER A 90 -5.12 -12.91 17.47
CA SER A 90 -6.30 -13.33 18.24
C SER A 90 -7.59 -12.58 17.87
N ARG A 91 -7.48 -11.38 17.29
CA ARG A 91 -8.60 -10.49 16.93
C ARG A 91 -8.88 -10.40 15.45
N VAL A 92 -8.03 -10.97 14.61
CA VAL A 92 -8.10 -10.86 13.15
C VAL A 92 -8.33 -12.23 12.53
N ASP A 93 -9.16 -12.27 11.50
CA ASP A 93 -9.37 -13.42 10.63
C ASP A 93 -9.08 -12.98 9.19
N ILE A 94 -8.01 -13.53 8.60
CA ILE A 94 -7.53 -13.14 7.27
C ILE A 94 -8.15 -14.05 6.21
N VAL A 95 -8.84 -13.42 5.26
CA VAL A 95 -9.55 -14.09 4.17
C VAL A 95 -8.93 -13.68 2.84
N PRO A 96 -8.12 -14.52 2.18
CA PRO A 96 -7.62 -14.24 0.85
C PRO A 96 -8.76 -14.28 -0.18
N ILE A 97 -8.79 -13.28 -1.05
CA ILE A 97 -9.76 -13.17 -2.13
C ILE A 97 -9.13 -13.71 -3.41
N HIS A 98 -9.75 -14.76 -3.96
CA HIS A 98 -9.30 -15.38 -5.20
C HIS A 98 -10.15 -14.93 -6.37
N PHE A 99 -9.52 -14.51 -7.44
CA PHE A 99 -10.13 -14.19 -8.73
C PHE A 99 -9.11 -14.38 -9.85
N ASP A 100 -9.60 -14.65 -11.04
CA ASP A 100 -8.74 -14.76 -12.22
C ASP A 100 -8.35 -13.38 -12.71
N HIS A 101 -7.12 -13.25 -13.16
CA HIS A 101 -6.65 -12.00 -13.77
C HIS A 101 -7.40 -11.75 -15.08
N VAL A 102 -7.64 -10.48 -15.36
CA VAL A 102 -8.09 -10.05 -16.69
C VAL A 102 -7.04 -10.44 -17.72
N ASP A 103 -7.49 -10.75 -18.96
CA ASP A 103 -6.58 -11.12 -20.04
C ASP A 103 -5.56 -10.00 -20.28
N GLU A 104 -4.28 -10.36 -20.28
CA GLU A 104 -3.14 -9.43 -20.44
C GLU A 104 -3.12 -8.74 -21.83
N ASN A 105 -3.81 -9.33 -22.83
CA ASN A 105 -3.92 -8.74 -24.16
C ASN A 105 -4.95 -7.61 -24.22
N LEU A 106 -5.85 -7.51 -23.25
CA LEU A 106 -6.86 -6.48 -23.19
C LEU A 106 -6.23 -5.12 -22.88
N LYS A 107 -6.64 -4.12 -23.64
CA LYS A 107 -6.19 -2.74 -23.52
C LYS A 107 -7.32 -1.86 -22.98
N TRP A 108 -6.93 -0.70 -22.47
CA TRP A 108 -7.89 0.29 -22.00
C TRP A 108 -8.96 0.65 -23.04
N ASN A 109 -8.56 0.79 -24.29
CA ASN A 109 -9.46 1.15 -25.41
C ASN A 109 -10.47 0.06 -25.74
N ASP A 110 -10.26 -1.20 -25.32
CA ASP A 110 -11.24 -2.27 -25.49
C ASP A 110 -12.46 -2.07 -24.57
N PHE A 111 -12.26 -1.40 -23.43
CA PHE A 111 -13.32 -1.02 -22.48
C PHE A 111 -13.82 0.41 -22.70
N PHE A 112 -12.95 1.29 -23.15
CA PHE A 112 -13.18 2.73 -23.31
C PHE A 112 -12.74 3.16 -24.71
N PRO A 113 -13.44 2.76 -25.78
CA PRO A 113 -13.11 3.18 -27.12
C PRO A 113 -13.26 4.69 -27.26
N GLU A 114 -12.33 5.34 -27.96
CA GLU A 114 -12.37 6.79 -28.21
C GLU A 114 -13.54 7.19 -29.11
N TRP A 115 -13.96 6.28 -29.97
CA TRP A 115 -15.06 6.47 -30.91
C TRP A 115 -15.92 5.20 -30.99
N ILE A 116 -17.23 5.39 -30.97
CA ILE A 116 -18.23 4.33 -31.22
C ILE A 116 -18.99 4.75 -32.48
N ASP A 117 -18.86 3.97 -33.53
CA ASP A 117 -19.67 4.14 -34.76
C ASP A 117 -21.06 3.56 -34.53
N GLU A 118 -22.01 4.42 -34.23
CA GLU A 118 -23.41 4.04 -34.00
C GLU A 118 -24.12 3.58 -35.27
N GLU A 119 -23.58 3.94 -36.46
CA GLU A 119 -24.13 3.57 -37.77
C GLU A 119 -23.62 2.20 -38.24
N GLU A 120 -22.57 1.66 -37.64
CA GLU A 120 -22.00 0.38 -38.02
C GLU A 120 -22.90 -0.78 -37.56
N LYS A 121 -23.73 -1.24 -38.46
CA LYS A 121 -24.70 -2.34 -38.23
C LYS A 121 -24.05 -3.72 -38.14
N VAL A 122 -22.79 -3.86 -38.55
CA VAL A 122 -22.12 -5.16 -38.74
C VAL A 122 -21.32 -5.60 -37.49
N HIS A 123 -20.69 -4.69 -36.76
CA HIS A 123 -19.89 -5.00 -35.59
C HIS A 123 -20.47 -4.36 -34.34
N LYS A 124 -21.34 -5.10 -33.65
CA LYS A 124 -21.70 -4.69 -32.29
C LYS A 124 -20.45 -4.75 -31.40
N PRO A 125 -20.10 -3.66 -30.69
CA PRO A 125 -18.96 -3.68 -29.76
C PRO A 125 -19.14 -4.81 -28.75
N LYS A 126 -18.18 -5.74 -28.72
CA LYS A 126 -18.16 -6.82 -27.72
C LYS A 126 -17.46 -6.28 -26.48
N CYS A 127 -18.18 -6.26 -25.38
CA CYS A 127 -17.58 -5.92 -24.11
C CYS A 127 -16.62 -7.03 -23.65
N PRO A 128 -15.36 -6.71 -23.35
CA PRO A 128 -14.42 -7.68 -22.83
C PRO A 128 -14.91 -8.25 -21.49
N ASN A 129 -14.51 -9.48 -21.18
CA ASN A 129 -14.80 -10.10 -19.89
C ASN A 129 -13.85 -9.53 -18.82
N MET A 130 -14.42 -9.11 -17.71
CA MET A 130 -13.68 -8.71 -16.51
C MET A 130 -13.94 -9.74 -15.40
N PRO A 131 -13.02 -10.72 -15.17
CA PRO A 131 -13.23 -11.75 -14.16
C PRO A 131 -13.41 -11.14 -12.77
N MET A 132 -14.43 -11.63 -12.05
CA MET A 132 -14.75 -11.22 -10.69
C MET A 132 -14.76 -12.42 -9.75
N PRO A 133 -14.43 -12.26 -8.46
CA PRO A 133 -14.59 -13.33 -7.49
C PRO A 133 -16.06 -13.69 -7.30
N THR A 134 -16.33 -14.90 -6.83
CA THR A 134 -17.67 -15.30 -6.41
C THR A 134 -18.05 -14.54 -5.13
N LEU A 135 -18.69 -13.38 -5.27
CA LEU A 135 -18.94 -12.42 -4.18
C LEU A 135 -19.67 -13.05 -2.98
N LYS A 136 -20.58 -14.00 -3.24
CA LYS A 136 -21.37 -14.70 -2.19
C LYS A 136 -20.49 -15.42 -1.14
N ASN A 137 -19.25 -15.77 -1.49
CA ASN A 137 -18.32 -16.43 -0.58
C ASN A 137 -17.71 -15.48 0.47
N TYR A 138 -17.86 -14.17 0.30
CA TYR A 138 -17.13 -13.13 1.06
C TYR A 138 -18.04 -12.14 1.79
N LYS A 139 -19.24 -12.57 2.21
CA LYS A 139 -20.29 -11.70 2.74
C LYS A 139 -19.97 -11.00 4.07
N ASP A 140 -19.14 -11.60 4.92
CA ASP A 140 -18.94 -11.12 6.30
C ASP A 140 -17.63 -10.34 6.50
N ILE A 141 -17.06 -9.81 5.43
CA ILE A 141 -15.81 -9.02 5.51
C ILE A 141 -16.10 -7.66 6.16
N ASP A 142 -15.23 -7.26 7.07
CA ASP A 142 -15.31 -5.99 7.78
C ASP A 142 -14.35 -4.95 7.19
N VAL A 143 -13.18 -5.41 6.76
CA VAL A 143 -12.12 -4.58 6.19
C VAL A 143 -11.61 -5.26 4.94
N LEU A 144 -11.49 -4.50 3.86
CA LEU A 144 -10.82 -4.93 2.64
C LEU A 144 -9.44 -4.27 2.59
N VAL A 145 -8.41 -5.06 2.40
CA VAL A 145 -7.05 -4.56 2.17
C VAL A 145 -6.62 -4.99 0.78
N ALA A 146 -6.24 -4.03 -0.05
CA ALA A 146 -5.93 -4.27 -1.46
C ALA A 146 -4.61 -3.63 -1.86
N LYS A 147 -3.84 -4.33 -2.68
CA LYS A 147 -2.66 -3.76 -3.33
C LYS A 147 -3.03 -3.37 -4.75
N VAL A 148 -3.06 -2.06 -5.01
CA VAL A 148 -3.27 -1.53 -6.36
C VAL A 148 -2.03 -1.79 -7.20
N PRO A 149 -2.15 -2.40 -8.39
CA PRO A 149 -1.05 -2.51 -9.32
C PRO A 149 -0.57 -1.11 -9.74
N CYS A 150 0.74 -0.90 -9.63
CA CYS A 150 1.41 0.31 -10.07
C CYS A 150 2.41 -0.12 -11.13
N GLY A 151 2.24 0.27 -12.37
CA GLY A 151 3.26 0.05 -13.39
C GLY A 151 4.58 0.73 -12.98
N GLU A 152 5.69 0.10 -13.28
CA GLU A 152 7.02 0.68 -13.01
C GLU A 152 7.25 2.03 -13.73
N GLN A 153 6.42 2.32 -14.73
CA GLN A 153 6.42 3.55 -15.54
C GLN A 153 5.27 4.50 -15.16
N SER A 154 4.98 4.62 -13.87
CA SER A 154 3.82 5.32 -13.32
C SER A 154 3.77 6.84 -13.59
N MET A 155 4.74 7.42 -14.26
CA MET A 155 4.73 8.84 -14.67
C MET A 155 4.19 9.06 -16.09
N GLU A 156 4.02 8.01 -16.91
CA GLU A 156 3.42 8.12 -18.24
C GLU A 156 1.94 7.68 -18.19
N GLU A 157 1.13 8.22 -19.09
CA GLU A 157 -0.32 7.96 -19.26
C GLU A 157 -0.73 6.48 -19.20
N LYS A 158 0.19 5.56 -19.54
CA LYS A 158 -0.03 4.11 -19.50
C LYS A 158 -0.24 3.53 -18.10
N GLY A 159 0.37 4.11 -17.05
CA GLY A 159 0.23 3.59 -15.68
C GLY A 159 -1.14 3.88 -15.04
N ILE A 160 -1.85 4.90 -15.52
CA ILE A 160 -3.17 5.28 -15.02
C ILE A 160 -4.25 4.44 -15.69
N ARG A 161 -4.10 4.12 -16.99
CA ARG A 161 -5.03 3.37 -17.83
C ARG A 161 -4.65 1.89 -17.90
N ASP A 162 -4.40 1.28 -16.75
CA ASP A 162 -4.10 -0.15 -16.63
C ASP A 162 -5.36 -0.95 -16.33
N VAL A 163 -5.63 -2.00 -17.14
CA VAL A 163 -6.86 -2.79 -17.04
C VAL A 163 -6.86 -3.66 -15.78
N PHE A 164 -5.72 -4.19 -15.37
CA PHE A 164 -5.64 -4.97 -14.13
C PHE A 164 -5.82 -4.07 -12.89
N ARG A 165 -5.31 -2.84 -12.95
CA ARG A 165 -5.60 -1.83 -11.92
C ARG A 165 -7.10 -1.54 -11.82
N LEU A 166 -7.78 -1.40 -12.97
CA LEU A 166 -9.24 -1.25 -13.02
C LEU A 166 -9.93 -2.47 -12.37
N GLN A 167 -9.51 -3.69 -12.74
CA GLN A 167 -10.05 -4.92 -12.18
C GLN A 167 -9.92 -4.95 -10.65
N VAL A 168 -8.74 -4.70 -10.09
CA VAL A 168 -8.53 -4.69 -8.64
C VAL A 168 -9.46 -3.68 -7.95
N ASN A 169 -9.59 -2.46 -8.48
CA ASN A 169 -10.49 -1.46 -7.91
C ASN A 169 -11.96 -1.91 -7.97
N LEU A 170 -12.40 -2.52 -9.07
CA LEU A 170 -13.77 -3.04 -9.22
C LEU A 170 -14.03 -4.24 -8.30
N VAL A 171 -13.07 -5.17 -8.15
CA VAL A 171 -13.17 -6.30 -7.21
C VAL A 171 -13.38 -5.79 -5.78
N VAL A 172 -12.55 -4.82 -5.34
CA VAL A 172 -12.68 -4.22 -4.01
C VAL A 172 -14.03 -3.54 -3.83
N ALA A 173 -14.48 -2.77 -4.83
CA ALA A 173 -15.74 -2.05 -4.76
C ALA A 173 -16.96 -3.00 -4.69
N ASN A 174 -16.97 -4.05 -5.53
CA ASN A 174 -18.03 -5.06 -5.53
C ASN A 174 -18.08 -5.82 -4.20
N LEU A 175 -16.92 -6.24 -3.66
CA LEU A 175 -16.85 -6.90 -2.35
C LEU A 175 -17.32 -6.01 -1.22
N ALA A 176 -16.95 -4.73 -1.22
CA ALA A 176 -17.37 -3.77 -0.19
C ALA A 176 -18.91 -3.60 -0.19
N VAL A 177 -19.51 -3.51 -1.37
CA VAL A 177 -20.96 -3.40 -1.52
C VAL A 177 -21.64 -4.69 -1.09
N GLU A 178 -21.21 -5.86 -1.58
CA GLU A 178 -21.83 -7.15 -1.30
C GLU A 178 -21.74 -7.52 0.18
N ALA A 179 -20.58 -7.33 0.81
CA ALA A 179 -20.36 -7.69 2.21
C ALA A 179 -21.33 -6.99 3.19
N LYS A 180 -21.87 -5.83 2.82
CA LYS A 180 -22.73 -5.03 3.71
C LYS A 180 -24.16 -4.84 3.20
N TRP A 181 -24.41 -5.05 1.92
CA TRP A 181 -25.74 -4.83 1.36
C TRP A 181 -26.81 -5.78 1.92
N LEU A 182 -26.47 -7.06 2.09
CA LEU A 182 -27.37 -8.07 2.63
C LEU A 182 -27.60 -7.94 4.14
N GLN A 183 -26.67 -7.33 4.87
CA GLN A 183 -26.77 -7.13 6.32
C GLN A 183 -27.59 -5.91 6.72
N LYS A 184 -28.02 -5.09 5.76
CA LYS A 184 -28.81 -3.87 6.00
C LYS A 184 -30.18 -4.14 6.59
N LEU A 185 -30.62 -5.39 6.62
CA LEU A 185 -31.90 -5.82 7.21
C LEU A 185 -31.86 -5.92 8.75
N GLU A 186 -30.67 -5.97 9.38
CA GLU A 186 -30.59 -6.27 10.82
C GLU A 186 -29.89 -5.22 11.70
N SER A 187 -29.07 -4.30 11.15
CA SER A 187 -28.42 -3.26 11.97
C SER A 187 -27.84 -2.10 11.16
N ASP A 188 -28.21 -0.89 11.54
CA ASP A 188 -28.01 0.38 10.82
C ASP A 188 -26.55 0.91 10.81
N HIS A 189 -25.58 0.25 11.44
CA HIS A 189 -24.26 0.90 11.73
C HIS A 189 -23.01 0.02 11.54
N ARG A 190 -22.99 -0.92 10.59
CA ARG A 190 -21.73 -1.64 10.36
C ARG A 190 -20.81 -0.88 9.39
N ASN A 191 -19.72 -0.35 9.93
CA ASN A 191 -18.68 0.30 9.18
C ASN A 191 -17.98 -0.68 8.24
N MET A 192 -17.77 -0.30 6.98
CA MET A 192 -16.90 -0.97 6.03
C MET A 192 -15.67 -0.07 5.81
N TYR A 193 -14.49 -0.64 6.00
CA TYR A 193 -13.25 0.04 5.70
C TYR A 193 -12.56 -0.61 4.51
N VAL A 194 -11.97 0.22 3.67
CA VAL A 194 -11.14 -0.21 2.55
C VAL A 194 -9.77 0.44 2.70
N VAL A 195 -8.74 -0.38 2.72
CA VAL A 195 -7.35 0.05 2.85
C VAL A 195 -6.61 -0.32 1.58
N PHE A 196 -6.11 0.66 0.87
CA PHE A 196 -5.21 0.42 -0.26
C PHE A 196 -3.77 0.55 0.20
N VAL A 197 -2.94 -0.41 -0.21
CA VAL A 197 -1.52 -0.51 0.15
C VAL A 197 -0.67 -0.42 -1.11
N GLY A 198 0.37 0.38 -1.06
CA GLY A 198 1.31 0.56 -2.15
C GLY A 198 1.61 2.02 -2.45
N THR A 199 2.36 2.28 -3.50
CA THR A 199 2.79 3.64 -3.89
C THR A 199 1.74 4.40 -4.71
N CYS A 200 0.70 3.71 -5.21
CA CYS A 200 -0.36 4.30 -6.03
C CYS A 200 -1.67 4.39 -5.25
N ALA A 201 -2.32 5.52 -5.35
CA ALA A 201 -3.70 5.68 -4.91
C ALA A 201 -4.66 4.79 -5.70
N PRO A 202 -5.84 4.42 -5.16
CA PRO A 202 -6.89 3.79 -5.94
C PRO A 202 -7.44 4.73 -7.04
N MET A 203 -8.29 4.18 -7.89
CA MET A 203 -8.95 4.98 -8.93
C MET A 203 -9.99 5.91 -8.29
N ILE A 204 -9.79 7.23 -8.49
CA ILE A 204 -10.65 8.28 -7.92
C ILE A 204 -12.08 8.24 -8.47
N GLU A 205 -12.27 7.69 -9.67
CA GLU A 205 -13.56 7.49 -10.28
C GLU A 205 -14.41 6.50 -9.51
N ILE A 206 -13.78 5.56 -8.78
CA ILE A 206 -14.43 4.53 -7.98
C ILE A 206 -14.40 4.92 -6.50
N PHE A 207 -13.21 5.23 -5.96
CA PHE A 207 -13.00 5.60 -4.56
C PHE A 207 -12.73 7.10 -4.45
N ARG A 208 -13.75 7.86 -4.07
CA ARG A 208 -13.70 9.31 -4.03
C ARG A 208 -12.84 9.83 -2.89
N CYS A 209 -12.24 11.00 -3.10
CA CYS A 209 -11.49 11.70 -2.06
C CYS A 209 -12.34 12.04 -0.82
N ASP A 210 -13.66 12.24 -1.00
CA ASP A 210 -14.58 12.55 0.11
C ASP A 210 -14.71 11.39 1.11
N ASP A 211 -14.41 10.16 0.69
CA ASP A 211 -14.45 8.95 1.52
C ASP A 211 -13.10 8.60 2.14
N LEU A 212 -12.04 9.35 1.80
CA LEU A 212 -10.69 9.16 2.33
C LEU A 212 -10.62 9.69 3.75
N LEU A 213 -10.32 8.79 4.71
CA LEU A 213 -10.15 9.16 6.12
C LEU A 213 -8.70 9.46 6.47
N MET A 214 -7.76 8.71 5.89
CA MET A 214 -6.35 8.83 6.20
C MET A 214 -5.51 8.41 5.00
N HIS A 215 -4.46 9.19 4.74
CA HIS A 215 -3.36 8.80 3.87
C HIS A 215 -2.05 8.97 4.64
N GLN A 216 -1.29 7.91 4.75
CA GLN A 216 0.00 7.94 5.43
C GLN A 216 0.96 6.96 4.75
N SER A 217 2.13 7.47 4.35
CA SER A 217 3.17 6.69 3.72
C SER A 217 2.66 5.97 2.45
N ASP A 218 2.48 4.66 2.52
CA ASP A 218 2.10 3.77 1.43
C ASP A 218 0.69 3.18 1.59
N TYR A 219 -0.19 3.83 2.37
CA TYR A 219 -1.59 3.39 2.47
C TYR A 219 -2.59 4.53 2.53
N TRP A 220 -3.77 4.20 1.99
CA TRP A 220 -4.97 5.04 1.96
C TRP A 220 -6.11 4.29 2.62
N VAL A 221 -6.72 4.88 3.66
CA VAL A 221 -7.86 4.32 4.38
C VAL A 221 -9.12 5.05 3.97
N TYR A 222 -10.06 4.30 3.44
CA TYR A 222 -11.36 4.79 3.00
C TYR A 222 -12.48 4.22 3.87
N LYS A 223 -13.53 5.03 4.06
CA LYS A 223 -14.84 4.59 4.56
C LYS A 223 -15.88 4.95 3.50
N PRO A 224 -16.04 4.10 2.47
CA PRO A 224 -16.86 4.45 1.32
C PRO A 224 -18.33 4.55 1.69
N ASP A 225 -19.03 5.54 1.10
CA ASP A 225 -20.49 5.53 1.03
C ASP A 225 -20.95 4.38 0.12
N LEU A 226 -21.42 3.29 0.72
CA LEU A 226 -21.76 2.07 -0.01
C LEU A 226 -22.92 2.25 -0.98
N LYS A 227 -23.84 3.19 -0.73
CA LYS A 227 -24.96 3.49 -1.63
C LYS A 227 -24.42 4.14 -2.92
N ARG A 228 -23.55 5.12 -2.76
CA ARG A 228 -22.87 5.79 -3.88
C ARG A 228 -21.95 4.83 -4.61
N LEU A 229 -21.16 4.02 -3.87
CA LEU A 229 -20.27 3.03 -4.46
C LEU A 229 -21.06 2.01 -5.29
N LYS A 230 -22.19 1.51 -4.78
CA LYS A 230 -23.09 0.63 -5.53
C LYS A 230 -23.58 1.26 -6.82
N GLN A 231 -23.99 2.51 -6.78
CA GLN A 231 -24.39 3.22 -7.99
C GLN A 231 -23.26 3.28 -9.03
N LYS A 232 -22.05 3.54 -8.57
CA LYS A 232 -20.85 3.60 -9.44
C LYS A 232 -20.57 2.27 -10.12
N ILE A 233 -20.54 1.17 -9.40
CA ILE A 233 -20.24 -0.16 -9.97
C ILE A 233 -21.35 -0.69 -10.88
N LEU A 234 -22.57 -0.22 -10.72
CA LEU A 234 -23.70 -0.57 -11.60
C LEU A 234 -23.73 0.25 -12.88
N MET A 235 -23.03 1.38 -12.93
CA MET A 235 -22.92 2.17 -14.16
C MET A 235 -22.01 1.46 -15.15
N PRO A 236 -22.31 1.53 -16.43
CA PRO A 236 -21.40 1.03 -17.44
C PRO A 236 -20.06 1.77 -17.35
N VAL A 237 -18.99 1.05 -17.56
CA VAL A 237 -17.65 1.60 -17.69
C VAL A 237 -17.38 1.72 -19.18
N GLY A 238 -17.32 2.96 -19.68
CA GLY A 238 -17.39 3.20 -21.11
C GLY A 238 -18.72 2.72 -21.70
N SER A 239 -18.67 1.91 -22.72
CA SER A 239 -19.83 1.27 -23.34
C SER A 239 -20.20 -0.09 -22.71
N CYS A 240 -19.44 -0.55 -21.70
CA CYS A 240 -19.56 -1.89 -21.15
C CYS A 240 -19.99 -1.88 -19.70
N GLN A 241 -20.94 -2.73 -19.34
CA GLN A 241 -21.23 -3.04 -17.94
C GLN A 241 -20.30 -4.15 -17.47
N ILE A 242 -19.30 -3.79 -16.65
CA ILE A 242 -18.27 -4.72 -16.18
C ILE A 242 -18.70 -5.46 -14.92
N SER A 243 -19.48 -4.81 -14.06
CA SER A 243 -19.96 -5.43 -12.84
C SER A 243 -21.15 -6.34 -13.08
N PRO A 244 -21.26 -7.49 -12.37
CA PRO A 244 -22.45 -8.32 -12.44
C PRO A 244 -23.67 -7.52 -12.03
N GLY A 245 -24.73 -7.63 -12.82
CA GLY A 245 -25.99 -6.97 -12.50
C GLY A 245 -26.60 -7.54 -11.24
N TYR A 246 -26.79 -6.72 -10.22
CA TYR A 246 -27.47 -7.11 -8.97
C TYR A 246 -28.96 -7.44 -9.17
N ALA A 247 -29.51 -7.20 -10.36
CA ALA A 247 -30.90 -7.47 -10.69
C ALA A 247 -31.17 -8.94 -11.10
N GLN A 248 -30.15 -9.79 -11.15
CA GLN A 248 -30.25 -11.19 -11.56
C GLN A 248 -30.15 -12.19 -10.41
N THR A 249 -30.41 -11.75 -9.18
CA THR A 249 -30.47 -12.65 -8.00
C THR A 249 -31.87 -12.75 -7.45
#